data_ef684c3be8f3ad117b9c5ad986f037a7
#
_entry.id   ef684c3be8f3ad117b9c5ad986f037a7
#
_cell.length_a   1.000
_cell.length_b   1.000
_cell.length_c   1.000
_cell.angle_alpha   90.00
_cell.angle_beta   90.00
_cell.angle_gamma   90.00
#
_symmetry.space_group_name_H-M   'P 1'
#
loop_
_entity.id
_entity.type
_entity.pdbx_description
1 polymer ?
#
loop_
_entity_poly.entity_id
_entity_poly.type
_entity_poly.pdbx_seq_one_letter_code
_entity_poly.pdbx_strand_id
1 'polypeptide(L)'
;MELYRRWASYATTPAEPGITLIYSSMYGNTDKMMNAVAQGISGEGLSLEIFDATRTHVSYILPYLWTHTGVMVGAPTYEGGLFPPMAHVLDMALRKGVRNKKVARFGSYAWSGGAQKEFEKIVGELGWENLGFLEFVVTPSEEELGKGQEFGAAFARAVKG
;
A
#
# COMPACT_ATOMS: atom_id res chain seq x y z
N MET A 1 -14.32 23.36 8.47
CA MET A 1 -13.71 23.50 9.82
C MET A 1 -13.42 22.17 10.48
N GLU A 2 -14.31 21.19 10.40
CA GLU A 2 -14.10 19.87 11.00
C GLU A 2 -12.97 19.05 10.32
N LEU A 3 -12.87 19.13 9.00
CA LEU A 3 -11.76 18.54 8.24
C LEU A 3 -10.40 19.11 8.66
N TYR A 4 -10.31 20.40 8.90
CA TYR A 4 -9.08 21.07 9.32
C TYR A 4 -8.65 20.66 10.73
N ARG A 5 -9.60 20.52 11.65
CA ARG A 5 -9.35 20.02 13.02
C ARG A 5 -8.89 18.57 13.00
N ARG A 6 -9.50 17.77 12.13
CA ARG A 6 -9.15 16.36 11.93
C ARG A 6 -7.72 16.22 11.40
N TRP A 7 -7.34 17.05 10.43
CA TRP A 7 -5.97 17.06 9.89
C TRP A 7 -4.95 17.54 10.92
N ALA A 8 -5.25 18.56 11.70
CA ALA A 8 -4.37 19.05 12.75
C ALA A 8 -4.19 18.00 13.88
N SER A 9 -5.23 17.23 14.20
CA SER A 9 -5.14 16.16 15.20
C SER A 9 -4.27 15.01 14.74
N TYR A 10 -4.24 14.69 13.44
CA TYR A 10 -3.41 13.61 12.89
C TYR A 10 -1.91 13.89 13.00
N ALA A 11 -1.50 15.14 13.01
CA ALA A 11 -0.09 15.52 13.16
C ALA A 11 0.42 15.32 14.59
N THR A 12 -0.47 15.27 15.58
CA THR A 12 -0.14 15.20 17.01
C THR A 12 -0.57 13.91 17.71
N THR A 13 -1.48 13.13 17.08
CA THR A 13 -1.99 11.88 17.67
C THR A 13 -1.21 10.69 17.13
N PRO A 14 -0.83 9.72 17.98
CA PRO A 14 -0.21 8.47 17.51
C PRO A 14 -1.12 7.75 16.51
N ALA A 15 -0.53 7.19 15.47
CA ALA A 15 -1.29 6.44 14.47
C ALA A 15 -1.94 5.20 15.10
N GLU A 16 -3.15 4.88 14.68
CA GLU A 16 -3.87 3.69 15.14
C GLU A 16 -3.39 2.43 14.43
N PRO A 17 -3.39 1.26 15.10
CA PRO A 17 -3.09 -0.01 14.46
C PRO A 17 -4.16 -0.32 13.41
N GLY A 18 -3.87 -0.04 12.17
CA GLY A 18 -4.74 -0.28 11.04
C GLY A 18 -3.92 -0.24 9.76
N ILE A 19 -4.52 -0.65 8.65
CA ILE A 19 -3.84 -0.75 7.35
C ILE A 19 -4.65 0.00 6.31
N THR A 20 -3.97 0.86 5.56
CA THR A 20 -4.47 1.47 4.35
C THR A 20 -3.89 0.69 3.17
N LEU A 21 -4.73 0.00 2.42
CA LEU A 21 -4.32 -0.71 1.22
C LEU A 21 -4.67 0.15 0.01
N ILE A 22 -3.64 0.53 -0.74
CA ILE A 22 -3.80 1.33 -1.95
C ILE A 22 -3.34 0.47 -3.11
N TYR A 23 -4.17 0.30 -4.12
CA TYR A 23 -3.81 -0.48 -5.29
C TYR A 23 -4.16 0.24 -6.58
N SER A 24 -3.48 -0.16 -7.65
CA SER A 24 -3.79 0.25 -9.01
C SER A 24 -3.57 -0.95 -9.93
N SER A 25 -4.44 -1.13 -10.90
CA SER A 25 -4.38 -2.26 -11.82
C SER A 25 -4.59 -1.79 -13.26
N MET A 26 -3.79 -2.32 -14.17
CA MET A 26 -3.97 -2.04 -15.61
C MET A 26 -4.90 -3.04 -16.27
N TYR A 27 -4.77 -4.33 -15.93
CA TYR A 27 -5.44 -5.44 -16.60
C TYR A 27 -6.13 -6.42 -15.65
N GLY A 28 -6.41 -6.01 -14.41
CA GLY A 28 -7.11 -6.82 -13.42
C GLY A 28 -6.26 -7.83 -12.65
N ASN A 29 -4.98 -7.99 -12.96
CA ASN A 29 -4.12 -8.97 -12.30
C ASN A 29 -3.73 -8.54 -10.88
N THR A 30 -3.46 -7.24 -10.70
CA THR A 30 -3.20 -6.70 -9.37
C THR A 30 -4.45 -6.77 -8.49
N ASP A 31 -5.66 -6.64 -9.07
CA ASP A 31 -6.92 -6.78 -8.34
C ASP A 31 -7.08 -8.15 -7.71
N LYS A 32 -6.72 -9.21 -8.45
CA LYS A 32 -6.82 -10.59 -7.94
C LYS A 32 -5.91 -10.78 -6.73
N MET A 33 -4.67 -10.32 -6.84
CA MET A 33 -3.71 -10.40 -5.74
C MET A 33 -4.15 -9.50 -4.57
N MET A 34 -4.69 -8.32 -4.85
CA MET A 34 -5.22 -7.41 -3.84
C MET A 34 -6.28 -8.10 -2.99
N ASN A 35 -7.21 -8.82 -3.61
CA ASN A 35 -8.25 -9.56 -2.87
C ASN A 35 -7.64 -10.61 -1.95
N ALA A 36 -6.63 -11.35 -2.39
CA ALA A 36 -5.94 -12.34 -1.58
C ALA A 36 -5.22 -11.70 -0.39
N VAL A 37 -4.48 -10.64 -0.64
CA VAL A 37 -3.77 -9.88 0.41
C VAL A 37 -4.76 -9.30 1.42
N ALA A 38 -5.85 -8.71 0.95
CA ALA A 38 -6.89 -8.14 1.81
C ALA A 38 -7.56 -9.21 2.70
N GLN A 39 -7.79 -10.41 2.16
CA GLN A 39 -8.31 -11.52 2.95
C GLN A 39 -7.36 -11.90 4.10
N GLY A 40 -6.07 -11.96 3.80
CA GLY A 40 -5.05 -12.23 4.83
C GLY A 40 -5.03 -11.17 5.93
N ILE A 41 -5.08 -9.91 5.55
CA ILE A 41 -5.13 -8.79 6.50
C ILE A 41 -6.40 -8.85 7.36
N SER A 42 -7.55 -9.04 6.73
CA SER A 42 -8.85 -9.07 7.42
C SER A 42 -8.92 -10.20 8.45
N GLY A 43 -8.28 -11.33 8.18
CA GLY A 43 -8.22 -12.46 9.11
C GLY A 43 -7.50 -12.14 10.41
N GLU A 44 -6.68 -11.10 10.44
CA GLU A 44 -5.93 -10.69 11.64
C GLU A 44 -6.67 -9.65 12.51
N GLY A 45 -7.86 -9.21 12.10
CA GLY A 45 -8.74 -8.36 12.92
C GLY A 45 -8.36 -6.89 12.99
N LEU A 46 -7.47 -6.41 12.11
CA LEU A 46 -7.14 -4.99 12.03
C LEU A 46 -8.14 -4.22 11.17
N SER A 47 -8.30 -2.94 11.45
CA SER A 47 -9.02 -2.02 10.58
C SER A 47 -8.34 -1.95 9.22
N LEU A 48 -9.08 -2.09 8.15
CA LEU A 48 -8.57 -2.10 6.78
C LEU A 48 -9.43 -1.19 5.91
N GLU A 49 -8.79 -0.22 5.26
CA GLU A 49 -9.39 0.61 4.22
C GLU A 49 -8.70 0.33 2.90
N ILE A 50 -9.47 0.16 1.83
CA ILE A 50 -8.97 -0.19 0.50
C ILE A 50 -9.34 0.91 -0.49
N PHE A 51 -8.34 1.39 -1.24
CA PHE A 51 -8.52 2.42 -2.25
C PHE A 51 -7.93 2.01 -3.59
N ASP A 52 -8.70 2.20 -4.65
CA ASP A 52 -8.21 2.13 -6.03
C ASP A 52 -7.65 3.51 -6.42
N ALA A 53 -6.33 3.60 -6.58
CA ALA A 53 -5.65 4.87 -6.89
C ALA A 53 -6.03 5.43 -8.26
N THR A 54 -6.56 4.59 -9.16
CA THR A 54 -7.01 5.05 -10.50
C THR A 54 -8.39 5.69 -10.46
N ARG A 55 -9.17 5.47 -9.40
CA ARG A 55 -10.56 5.93 -9.27
C ARG A 55 -10.78 6.87 -8.09
N THR A 56 -9.82 6.98 -7.19
CA THR A 56 -9.95 7.74 -5.95
C THR A 56 -8.96 8.90 -5.97
N HIS A 57 -9.47 10.12 -5.76
CA HIS A 57 -8.59 11.27 -5.63
C HIS A 57 -7.74 11.15 -4.36
N VAL A 58 -6.49 11.54 -4.45
CA VAL A 58 -5.53 11.40 -3.35
C VAL A 58 -5.97 12.07 -2.05
N SER A 59 -6.78 13.12 -2.13
CA SER A 59 -7.31 13.83 -0.96
C SER A 59 -8.20 12.94 -0.07
N TYR A 60 -8.80 11.88 -0.62
CA TYR A 60 -9.57 10.92 0.15
C TYR A 60 -8.71 9.84 0.78
N ILE A 61 -7.51 9.61 0.23
CA ILE A 61 -6.57 8.57 0.70
C ILE A 61 -5.71 9.11 1.84
N LEU A 62 -5.25 10.35 1.73
CA LEU A 62 -4.32 10.97 2.69
C LEU A 62 -4.77 10.89 4.16
N PRO A 63 -6.06 11.14 4.51
CA PRO A 63 -6.49 11.02 5.90
C PRO A 63 -6.24 9.65 6.51
N TYR A 64 -6.42 8.59 5.72
CA TYR A 64 -6.18 7.22 6.18
C TYR A 64 -4.69 6.90 6.29
N LEU A 65 -3.87 7.46 5.40
CA LEU A 65 -2.41 7.36 5.53
C LEU A 65 -1.92 8.02 6.82
N TRP A 66 -2.53 9.12 7.22
CA TRP A 66 -2.23 9.76 8.51
C TRP A 66 -2.68 8.92 9.71
N THR A 67 -3.85 8.31 9.62
CA THR A 67 -4.50 7.61 10.74
C THR A 67 -3.90 6.23 10.98
N HIS A 68 -3.65 5.45 9.92
CA HIS A 68 -3.22 4.06 10.03
C HIS A 68 -1.70 3.92 10.09
N THR A 69 -1.22 2.96 10.87
CA THR A 69 0.20 2.66 11.00
C THR A 69 0.75 1.92 9.78
N GLY A 70 -0.04 1.04 9.20
CA GLY A 70 0.37 0.20 8.07
C GLY A 70 -0.09 0.73 6.72
N VAL A 71 0.75 0.58 5.71
CA VAL A 71 0.42 0.91 4.31
C VAL A 71 0.78 -0.28 3.43
N MET A 72 -0.21 -0.84 2.76
CA MET A 72 0.00 -1.89 1.78
C MET A 72 -0.18 -1.31 0.38
N VAL A 73 0.84 -1.45 -0.47
CA VAL A 73 0.85 -0.87 -1.82
C VAL A 73 0.77 -1.98 -2.86
N GLY A 74 -0.27 -1.96 -3.67
CA GLY A 74 -0.46 -2.89 -4.78
C GLY A 74 -0.36 -2.17 -6.13
N ALA A 75 0.75 -2.38 -6.86
CA ALA A 75 0.96 -1.72 -8.14
C ALA A 75 1.80 -2.56 -9.08
N PRO A 76 1.40 -2.64 -10.37
CA PRO A 76 2.21 -3.33 -11.36
C PRO A 76 3.45 -2.52 -11.74
N THR A 77 4.41 -3.18 -12.38
CA THR A 77 5.50 -2.49 -13.05
C THR A 77 4.97 -1.92 -14.38
N TYR A 78 5.22 -0.65 -14.61
CA TYR A 78 4.85 0.08 -15.83
C TYR A 78 6.08 0.80 -16.36
N GLU A 79 6.47 0.50 -17.60
CA GLU A 79 7.65 1.11 -18.25
C GLU A 79 8.90 1.12 -17.36
N GLY A 80 9.13 0.06 -16.64
CA GLY A 80 10.29 -0.08 -15.76
C GLY A 80 10.18 0.62 -14.40
N GLY A 81 9.00 1.12 -14.04
CA GLY A 81 8.77 1.81 -12.76
C GLY A 81 7.42 1.49 -12.15
N LEU A 82 7.02 2.27 -11.18
CA LEU A 82 5.67 2.19 -10.59
C LEU A 82 4.63 2.73 -11.56
N PHE A 83 3.46 2.11 -11.54
CA PHE A 83 2.31 2.62 -12.29
C PHE A 83 1.98 4.05 -11.81
N PRO A 84 1.84 5.04 -12.75
CA PRO A 84 1.78 6.45 -12.39
C PRO A 84 0.77 6.87 -11.32
N PRO A 85 -0.47 6.35 -11.29
CA PRO A 85 -1.39 6.72 -10.21
C PRO A 85 -0.86 6.40 -8.82
N MET A 86 -0.12 5.30 -8.65
CA MET A 86 0.49 4.93 -7.38
C MET A 86 1.66 5.84 -7.03
N ALA A 87 2.51 6.13 -8.01
CA ALA A 87 3.63 7.05 -7.82
C ALA A 87 3.13 8.43 -7.35
N HIS A 88 2.00 8.90 -7.89
CA HIS A 88 1.38 10.15 -7.47
C HIS A 88 0.94 10.14 -6.00
N VAL A 89 0.28 9.07 -5.55
CA VAL A 89 -0.15 8.95 -4.15
C VAL A 89 1.05 9.01 -3.21
N LEU A 90 2.11 8.28 -3.51
CA LEU A 90 3.32 8.26 -2.68
C LEU A 90 4.05 9.61 -2.69
N ASP A 91 4.10 10.29 -3.83
CA ASP A 91 4.67 11.63 -3.94
C ASP A 91 3.89 12.63 -3.06
N MET A 92 2.57 12.56 -3.08
CA MET A 92 1.75 13.42 -2.23
C MET A 92 1.95 13.12 -0.75
N ALA A 93 2.10 11.85 -0.37
CA ALA A 93 2.43 11.47 1.01
C ALA A 93 3.77 12.08 1.44
N LEU A 94 4.77 12.06 0.55
CA LEU A 94 6.08 12.66 0.80
C LEU A 94 5.96 14.18 1.00
N ARG A 95 5.26 14.88 0.09
CA ARG A 95 5.04 16.31 0.14
C ARG A 95 4.29 16.76 1.39
N LYS A 96 3.35 15.95 1.86
CA LYS A 96 2.57 16.25 3.07
C LYS A 96 3.25 15.80 4.36
N GLY A 97 4.43 15.18 4.26
CA GLY A 97 5.21 14.80 5.43
C GLY A 97 4.62 13.64 6.24
N VAL A 98 3.92 12.71 5.59
CA VAL A 98 3.40 11.51 6.26
C VAL A 98 4.58 10.64 6.71
N ARG A 99 4.72 10.38 8.01
CA ARG A 99 5.87 9.71 8.60
C ARG A 99 5.44 8.52 9.47
N ASN A 100 6.43 7.73 9.87
CA ASN A 100 6.27 6.65 10.87
C ASN A 100 5.30 5.56 10.45
N LYS A 101 5.44 5.07 9.21
CA LYS A 101 4.61 4.00 8.68
C LYS A 101 5.43 2.73 8.48
N LYS A 102 4.76 1.59 8.58
CA LYS A 102 5.26 0.31 8.11
C LYS A 102 4.62 0.07 6.75
N VAL A 103 5.41 -0.33 5.75
CA VAL A 103 4.94 -0.47 4.38
C VAL A 103 5.41 -1.78 3.76
N ALA A 104 4.58 -2.35 2.89
CA ALA A 104 4.95 -3.46 2.05
C ALA A 104 4.28 -3.30 0.68
N ARG A 105 4.81 -3.98 -0.33
CA ARG A 105 4.31 -3.88 -1.70
C ARG A 105 4.04 -5.25 -2.30
N PHE A 106 3.01 -5.32 -3.13
CA PHE A 106 2.80 -6.45 -4.04
C PHE A 106 2.52 -5.91 -5.45
N GLY A 107 2.81 -6.71 -6.47
CA GLY A 107 2.49 -6.30 -7.83
C GLY A 107 2.97 -7.28 -8.89
N SER A 108 2.41 -7.14 -10.09
CA SER A 108 2.80 -7.94 -11.24
C SER A 108 3.95 -7.27 -12.00
N TYR A 109 4.77 -8.10 -12.65
CA TYR A 109 5.76 -7.64 -13.60
C TYR A 109 5.79 -8.59 -14.81
N ALA A 110 6.14 -8.05 -16.00
CA ALA A 110 6.25 -8.86 -17.23
C ALA A 110 7.71 -9.11 -17.61
N TRP A 111 8.55 -8.08 -17.56
CA TRP A 111 9.91 -8.12 -18.10
C TRP A 111 10.99 -7.63 -17.14
N SER A 112 10.66 -6.75 -16.21
CA SER A 112 11.63 -6.19 -15.26
C SER A 112 10.95 -5.81 -13.96
N GLY A 113 11.70 -5.91 -12.86
CA GLY A 113 11.24 -5.52 -11.50
C GLY A 113 11.48 -4.05 -11.16
N GLY A 114 11.44 -3.15 -12.13
CA GLY A 114 11.72 -1.73 -11.92
C GLY A 114 10.83 -1.02 -10.91
N ALA A 115 9.58 -1.46 -10.77
CA ALA A 115 8.66 -0.91 -9.79
C ALA A 115 9.17 -1.06 -8.35
N GLN A 116 9.80 -2.19 -8.04
CA GLN A 116 10.34 -2.42 -6.71
C GLN A 116 11.48 -1.45 -6.38
N LYS A 117 12.36 -1.19 -7.33
CA LYS A 117 13.48 -0.25 -7.13
C LYS A 117 12.98 1.18 -6.89
N GLU A 118 12.02 1.62 -7.70
CA GLU A 118 11.42 2.95 -7.54
C GLU A 118 10.68 3.05 -6.21
N PHE A 119 9.93 2.02 -5.84
CA PHE A 119 9.23 1.94 -4.56
C PHE A 119 10.20 2.05 -3.38
N GLU A 120 11.29 1.29 -3.40
CA GLU A 120 12.29 1.33 -2.33
C GLU A 120 12.94 2.71 -2.20
N LYS A 121 13.21 3.37 -3.32
CA LYS A 121 13.74 4.73 -3.34
C LYS A 121 12.78 5.71 -2.67
N ILE A 122 11.50 5.66 -3.05
CA ILE A 122 10.46 6.55 -2.51
C ILE A 122 10.25 6.29 -1.01
N VAL A 123 10.21 5.03 -0.62
CA VAL A 123 10.05 4.61 0.78
C VAL A 123 11.24 5.10 1.62
N GLY A 124 12.45 5.06 1.06
CA GLY A 124 13.64 5.62 1.71
C GLY A 124 13.53 7.12 1.93
N GLU A 125 13.01 7.86 0.95
CA GLU A 125 12.76 9.30 1.07
C GLU A 125 11.66 9.61 2.11
N LEU A 126 10.61 8.77 2.16
CA LEU A 126 9.54 8.87 3.16
C LEU A 126 10.01 8.52 4.57
N GLY A 127 11.09 7.74 4.69
CA GLY A 127 11.56 7.24 5.97
C GLY A 127 10.65 6.18 6.59
N TRP A 128 9.86 5.49 5.79
CA TRP A 128 8.98 4.42 6.25
C TRP A 128 9.76 3.11 6.39
N GLU A 129 9.32 2.25 7.30
CA GLU A 129 9.89 0.92 7.50
C GLU A 129 9.35 -0.04 6.44
N ASN A 130 10.22 -0.49 5.54
CA ASN A 130 9.87 -1.43 4.47
C ASN A 130 9.94 -2.88 5.01
N LEU A 131 8.80 -3.55 5.05
CA LEU A 131 8.69 -4.92 5.56
C LEU A 131 8.77 -5.99 4.47
N GLY A 132 8.87 -5.60 3.21
CA GLY A 132 9.06 -6.55 2.13
C GLY A 132 8.16 -6.34 0.92
N PHE A 133 8.24 -7.29 0.00
CA PHE A 133 7.44 -7.24 -1.22
C PHE A 133 7.10 -8.64 -1.71
N LEU A 134 6.05 -8.72 -2.54
CA LEU A 134 5.63 -9.93 -3.24
C LEU A 134 5.40 -9.57 -4.70
N GLU A 135 6.15 -10.20 -5.61
CA GLU A 135 5.97 -10.00 -7.04
C GLU A 135 5.57 -11.32 -7.72
N PHE A 136 4.77 -11.20 -8.78
CA PHE A 136 4.31 -12.35 -9.59
C PHE A 136 4.34 -11.97 -11.07
N VAL A 137 4.49 -12.96 -11.93
CA VAL A 137 4.60 -12.74 -13.38
C VAL A 137 3.20 -12.77 -14.01
N VAL A 138 2.79 -11.66 -14.61
CA VAL A 138 1.55 -11.46 -15.38
C VAL A 138 0.29 -11.80 -14.58
N THR A 139 -0.17 -13.05 -14.57
CA THR A 139 -1.39 -13.49 -13.88
C THR A 139 -1.02 -14.38 -12.70
N PRO A 140 -1.50 -14.09 -11.49
CA PRO A 140 -1.16 -14.92 -10.33
C PRO A 140 -1.82 -16.32 -10.42
N SER A 141 -1.04 -17.35 -10.11
CA SER A 141 -1.54 -18.71 -9.96
C SER A 141 -2.25 -18.89 -8.61
N GLU A 142 -2.95 -20.01 -8.44
CA GLU A 142 -3.58 -20.34 -7.16
C GLU A 142 -2.56 -20.40 -6.02
N GLU A 143 -1.37 -20.95 -6.28
CA GLU A 143 -0.28 -20.98 -5.31
C GLU A 143 0.19 -19.58 -4.95
N GLU A 144 0.35 -18.69 -5.94
CA GLU A 144 0.75 -17.30 -5.72
C GLU A 144 -0.32 -16.51 -4.97
N LEU A 145 -1.61 -16.77 -5.22
CA LEU A 145 -2.70 -16.17 -4.44
C LEU A 145 -2.66 -16.61 -2.98
N GLY A 146 -2.34 -17.89 -2.72
CA GLY A 146 -2.12 -18.37 -1.35
C GLY A 146 -0.97 -17.68 -0.66
N LYS A 147 0.13 -17.43 -1.37
CA LYS A 147 1.26 -16.63 -0.87
C LYS A 147 0.85 -15.20 -0.59
N GLY A 148 -0.02 -14.61 -1.42
CA GLY A 148 -0.56 -13.28 -1.24
C GLY A 148 -1.36 -13.16 0.06
N GLN A 149 -2.21 -14.15 0.33
CA GLN A 149 -2.99 -14.20 1.56
C GLN A 149 -2.07 -14.27 2.79
N GLU A 150 -1.06 -15.13 2.77
CA GLU A 150 -0.09 -15.25 3.86
C GLU A 150 0.75 -13.97 4.00
N PHE A 151 1.13 -13.35 2.89
CA PHE A 151 1.85 -12.08 2.88
C PHE A 151 1.05 -10.97 3.57
N GLY A 152 -0.25 -10.87 3.28
CA GLY A 152 -1.14 -9.92 3.93
C GLY A 152 -1.28 -10.19 5.42
N ALA A 153 -1.45 -11.44 5.81
CA ALA A 153 -1.56 -11.84 7.21
C ALA A 153 -0.27 -11.53 7.99
N ALA A 154 0.88 -11.86 7.42
CA ALA A 154 2.18 -11.58 8.03
C ALA A 154 2.40 -10.07 8.23
N PHE A 155 2.05 -9.27 7.22
CA PHE A 155 2.13 -7.82 7.31
C PHE A 155 1.22 -7.28 8.43
N ALA A 156 -0.02 -7.75 8.51
CA ALA A 156 -0.95 -7.33 9.55
C ALA A 156 -0.42 -7.67 10.95
N ARG A 157 0.16 -8.85 11.13
CA ARG A 157 0.79 -9.24 12.39
C ARG A 157 1.93 -8.31 12.77
N ALA A 158 2.75 -7.92 11.80
CA ALA A 158 3.86 -6.98 12.01
C ALA A 158 3.36 -5.57 12.38
N VAL A 159 2.24 -5.14 11.82
CA VAL A 159 1.61 -3.86 12.15
C VAL A 159 1.04 -3.87 13.58
N LYS A 160 0.44 -4.98 13.98
CA LYS A 160 -0.07 -5.16 15.36
C LYS A 160 1.05 -5.11 16.40
N GLY A 161 2.15 -5.77 16.05
CA GLY A 161 3.26 -6.04 16.92
C GLY A 161 3.98 -4.88 17.45
#